data_c2c65170de313b900f3d6842b1eedc80
#
_entry.id   c2c65170de313b900f3d6842b1eedc80
#
_cell.length_a   1.000
_cell.length_b   1.000
_cell.length_c   1.000
_cell.angle_alpha   90.00
_cell.angle_beta   90.00
_cell.angle_gamma   90.00
#
_symmetry.space_group_name_H-M   'P 1'
#
loop_
_entity.id
_entity.type
_entity.pdbx_description
1 polymer ?
#
loop_
_entity_poly.entity_id
_entity_poly.type
_entity_poly.pdbx_seq_one_letter_code
_entity_poly.pdbx_strand_id
1 'polypeptide(L)'
;VKEICEQFKVPFIPHFYPAVARELGCDRLHLPLPLLLENPKVVSDFHTVGTSIHSVSEAVEAEKLGVSYLTAGHIYVTDCKKGLPPRGLPFLQNVCQAVQIPVYGIGGIKIDEAQLHELKNAGAAGGCVMSGMMHV
;
A
#
# COMPACT_ATOMS: atom_id res chain seq x y z
N VAL A 1 10.75 -16.31 -2.28
CA VAL A 1 10.62 -14.87 -2.54
C VAL A 1 11.50 -14.07 -1.61
N LYS A 2 11.47 -14.28 -0.29
CA LYS A 2 12.26 -13.55 0.70
C LYS A 2 13.77 -13.58 0.36
N GLU A 3 14.32 -14.76 0.10
CA GLU A 3 15.74 -14.94 -0.26
C GLU A 3 16.15 -14.15 -1.50
N ILE A 4 15.26 -14.09 -2.51
CA ILE A 4 15.48 -13.31 -3.73
C ILE A 4 15.51 -11.82 -3.41
N CYS A 5 14.57 -11.35 -2.58
CA CYS A 5 14.54 -9.96 -2.14
C CYS A 5 15.83 -9.58 -1.39
N GLU A 6 16.32 -10.46 -0.53
CA GLU A 6 17.58 -10.27 0.20
C GLU A 6 18.78 -10.18 -0.76
N GLN A 7 18.83 -11.09 -1.75
CA GLN A 7 19.89 -11.11 -2.77
C GLN A 7 19.97 -9.78 -3.55
N PHE A 8 18.80 -9.23 -3.90
CA PHE A 8 18.73 -7.98 -4.66
C PHE A 8 18.60 -6.72 -3.78
N LYS A 9 18.68 -6.87 -2.45
CA LYS A 9 18.58 -5.77 -1.48
C LYS A 9 17.25 -4.99 -1.60
N VAL A 10 16.18 -5.72 -1.91
CA VAL A 10 14.83 -5.18 -2.01
C VAL A 10 14.06 -5.54 -0.73
N PRO A 11 13.36 -4.60 -0.09
CA PRO A 11 12.53 -4.92 1.08
C PRO A 11 11.46 -5.95 0.76
N PHE A 12 11.37 -6.99 1.58
CA PHE A 12 10.30 -7.99 1.52
C PHE A 12 9.26 -7.65 2.60
N ILE A 13 8.00 -7.49 2.19
CA ILE A 13 6.90 -7.13 3.10
C ILE A 13 5.81 -8.19 2.96
N PRO A 14 5.69 -9.14 3.92
CA PRO A 14 4.60 -10.11 3.89
C PRO A 14 3.25 -9.43 4.14
N HIS A 15 2.21 -10.00 3.52
CA HIS A 15 0.85 -9.52 3.65
C HIS A 15 0.00 -10.49 4.47
N PHE A 16 -1.02 -10.00 5.18
CA PHE A 16 -2.10 -10.71 5.87
C PHE A 16 -1.73 -11.50 7.14
N TYR A 17 -0.54 -12.08 7.23
CA TYR A 17 -0.22 -13.10 8.23
C TYR A 17 0.91 -12.66 9.18
N PRO A 18 0.57 -11.99 10.30
CA PRO A 18 1.60 -11.57 11.27
C PRO A 18 2.44 -12.72 11.83
N ALA A 19 1.81 -13.88 12.07
CA ALA A 19 2.51 -15.06 12.56
C ALA A 19 3.57 -15.55 11.56
N VAL A 20 3.25 -15.58 10.28
CA VAL A 20 4.19 -15.95 9.21
C VAL A 20 5.33 -14.94 9.11
N ALA A 21 5.02 -13.65 9.23
CA ALA A 21 6.05 -12.61 9.23
C ALA A 21 7.04 -12.79 10.38
N ARG A 22 6.56 -13.11 11.58
CA ARG A 22 7.41 -13.41 12.74
C ARG A 22 8.26 -14.65 12.53
N GLU A 23 7.67 -15.74 12.02
CA GLU A 23 8.38 -16.99 11.72
C GLU A 23 9.51 -16.79 10.71
N LEU A 24 9.29 -15.94 9.71
CA LEU A 24 10.29 -15.58 8.70
C LEU A 24 11.32 -14.56 9.20
N GLY A 25 11.21 -14.08 10.44
CA GLY A 25 12.09 -13.03 10.97
C GLY A 25 11.94 -11.69 10.25
N CYS A 26 10.74 -11.40 9.71
CA CYS A 26 10.47 -10.14 9.04
C CYS A 26 10.06 -9.07 10.06
N ASP A 27 10.61 -7.89 9.91
CA ASP A 27 10.27 -6.71 10.72
C ASP A 27 9.24 -5.79 10.03
N ARG A 28 8.69 -6.24 8.91
CA ARG A 28 7.73 -5.51 8.08
C ARG A 28 6.49 -6.34 7.84
N LEU A 29 5.34 -5.66 7.75
CA LEU A 29 4.04 -6.30 7.54
C LEU A 29 3.09 -5.35 6.82
N HIS A 30 2.23 -5.87 5.97
CA HIS A 30 1.11 -5.14 5.36
C HIS A 30 -0.20 -5.85 5.64
N LEU A 31 -1.18 -5.13 6.17
CA LEU A 31 -2.51 -5.66 6.48
C LEU A 31 -3.61 -4.83 5.80
N PRO A 32 -4.73 -5.46 5.41
CA PRO A 32 -5.96 -4.73 5.17
C PRO A 32 -6.39 -4.00 6.45
N LEU A 33 -6.99 -2.81 6.30
CA LEU A 33 -7.40 -2.00 7.46
C LEU A 33 -8.31 -2.75 8.45
N PRO A 34 -9.31 -3.55 8.02
CA PRO A 34 -10.13 -4.32 8.97
C PRO A 34 -9.32 -5.25 9.89
N LEU A 35 -8.32 -5.95 9.33
CA LEU A 35 -7.46 -6.82 10.14
C LEU A 35 -6.54 -6.02 11.08
N LEU A 36 -6.10 -4.86 10.66
CA LEU A 36 -5.32 -3.96 11.51
C LEU A 36 -6.14 -3.44 12.68
N LEU A 37 -7.40 -3.08 12.43
CA LEU A 37 -8.33 -2.63 13.48
C LEU A 37 -8.66 -3.72 14.50
N GLU A 38 -8.71 -4.98 14.08
CA GLU A 38 -8.88 -6.14 14.97
C GLU A 38 -7.64 -6.40 15.83
N ASN A 39 -6.44 -6.05 15.35
CA ASN A 39 -5.18 -6.29 16.03
C ASN A 39 -4.23 -5.09 15.90
N PRO A 40 -4.56 -3.94 16.50
CA PRO A 40 -3.76 -2.72 16.36
C PRO A 40 -2.37 -2.82 16.99
N LYS A 41 -2.14 -3.79 17.87
CA LYS A 41 -0.85 -4.02 18.51
C LYS A 41 0.28 -4.35 17.54
N VAL A 42 -0.03 -4.87 16.34
CA VAL A 42 1.00 -5.18 15.33
C VAL A 42 1.82 -3.95 14.95
N VAL A 43 1.27 -2.74 15.05
CA VAL A 43 1.99 -1.50 14.78
C VAL A 43 3.20 -1.32 15.70
N SER A 44 3.09 -1.79 16.95
CA SER A 44 4.21 -1.77 17.91
C SER A 44 5.15 -2.97 17.75
N ASP A 45 4.63 -4.09 17.25
CA ASP A 45 5.38 -5.36 17.15
C ASP A 45 6.30 -5.41 15.93
N PHE A 46 6.04 -4.60 14.92
CA PHE A 46 6.81 -4.56 13.67
C PHE A 46 7.40 -3.16 13.45
N HIS A 47 8.59 -3.12 12.86
CA HIS A 47 9.28 -1.86 12.54
C HIS A 47 8.50 -1.05 11.47
N THR A 48 7.97 -1.72 10.46
CA THR A 48 7.21 -1.09 9.38
C THR A 48 5.89 -1.81 9.20
N VAL A 49 4.79 -1.09 9.34
CA VAL A 49 3.43 -1.60 9.08
C VAL A 49 2.73 -0.71 8.08
N GLY A 50 2.29 -1.30 6.97
CA GLY A 50 1.47 -0.63 5.98
C GLY A 50 0.03 -1.15 6.01
N THR A 51 -0.90 -0.35 5.50
CA THR A 51 -2.28 -0.77 5.32
C THR A 51 -2.88 -0.20 4.04
N SER A 52 -3.89 -0.91 3.51
CA SER A 52 -4.64 -0.48 2.34
C SER A 52 -5.88 0.29 2.77
N ILE A 53 -6.12 1.41 2.11
CA ILE A 53 -7.29 2.28 2.38
C ILE A 53 -8.06 2.58 1.09
N HIS A 54 -9.34 2.91 1.26
CA HIS A 54 -10.29 3.16 0.17
C HIS A 54 -11.09 4.46 0.34
N SER A 55 -10.79 5.21 1.39
CA SER A 55 -11.38 6.53 1.65
C SER A 55 -10.40 7.42 2.41
N VAL A 56 -10.65 8.73 2.38
CA VAL A 56 -9.87 9.70 3.15
C VAL A 56 -10.03 9.47 4.65
N SER A 57 -11.24 9.13 5.12
CA SER A 57 -11.47 8.83 6.53
C SER A 57 -10.68 7.62 7.01
N GLU A 58 -10.62 6.55 6.21
CA GLU A 58 -9.78 5.39 6.50
C GLU A 58 -8.29 5.76 6.59
N ALA A 59 -7.82 6.64 5.72
CA ALA A 59 -6.43 7.10 5.74
C ALA A 59 -6.08 7.83 7.04
N VAL A 60 -6.94 8.73 7.48
CA VAL A 60 -6.78 9.46 8.74
C VAL A 60 -6.83 8.50 9.94
N GLU A 61 -7.75 7.56 9.94
CA GLU A 61 -7.85 6.53 10.99
C GLU A 61 -6.59 5.68 11.06
N ALA A 62 -6.09 5.21 9.91
CA ALA A 62 -4.87 4.42 9.83
C ALA A 62 -3.64 5.19 10.33
N GLU A 63 -3.51 6.47 9.97
CA GLU A 63 -2.42 7.31 10.47
C GLU A 63 -2.47 7.44 11.99
N LYS A 64 -3.65 7.60 12.58
CA LYS A 64 -3.82 7.64 14.05
C LYS A 64 -3.39 6.35 14.74
N LEU A 65 -3.54 5.21 14.07
CA LEU A 65 -3.06 3.93 14.59
C LEU A 65 -1.53 3.82 14.58
N GLY A 66 -0.82 4.70 13.86
CA GLY A 66 0.63 4.72 13.83
C GLY A 66 1.25 3.91 12.70
N VAL A 67 0.51 3.60 11.62
CA VAL A 67 1.07 2.89 10.46
C VAL A 67 2.16 3.71 9.79
N SER A 68 3.08 3.02 9.11
CA SER A 68 4.24 3.63 8.48
C SER A 68 3.95 4.18 7.09
N TYR A 69 3.01 3.58 6.36
CA TYR A 69 2.61 4.00 5.02
C TYR A 69 1.22 3.48 4.66
N LEU A 70 0.64 4.05 3.62
CA LEU A 70 -0.66 3.63 3.07
C LEU A 70 -0.54 3.21 1.62
N THR A 71 -1.37 2.26 1.20
CA THR A 71 -1.72 2.06 -0.21
C THR A 71 -3.14 2.53 -0.44
N ALA A 72 -3.33 3.40 -1.42
CA ALA A 72 -4.62 4.02 -1.75
C ALA A 72 -5.12 3.54 -3.11
N GLY A 73 -6.29 2.95 -3.16
CA GLY A 73 -6.81 2.40 -4.42
C GLY A 73 -8.31 2.18 -4.48
N HIS A 74 -8.73 1.71 -5.65
CA HIS A 74 -7.93 1.59 -6.90
C HIS A 74 -7.98 2.92 -7.68
N ILE A 75 -6.84 3.34 -8.21
CA ILE A 75 -6.69 4.65 -8.83
C ILE A 75 -7.18 4.63 -10.29
N TYR A 76 -6.75 3.64 -11.07
CA TYR A 76 -7.15 3.46 -12.47
C TYR A 76 -8.01 2.23 -12.64
N VAL A 77 -8.64 2.10 -13.80
CA VAL A 77 -9.41 0.90 -14.17
C VAL A 77 -8.51 -0.32 -14.12
N THR A 78 -9.01 -1.40 -13.53
CA THR A 78 -8.27 -2.66 -13.38
C THR A 78 -9.21 -3.85 -13.48
N ASP A 79 -8.74 -4.94 -14.08
CA ASP A 79 -9.48 -6.20 -14.18
C ASP A 79 -9.74 -6.85 -12.83
N CYS A 80 -8.90 -6.57 -11.83
CA CYS A 80 -9.08 -7.03 -10.45
C CYS A 80 -10.32 -6.43 -9.77
N LYS A 81 -10.85 -5.33 -10.30
CA LYS A 81 -12.02 -4.60 -9.79
C LYS A 81 -13.03 -4.34 -10.90
N LYS A 82 -13.31 -5.37 -11.70
CA LYS A 82 -14.30 -5.30 -12.81
C LYS A 82 -15.63 -4.75 -12.30
N GLY A 83 -16.20 -3.82 -13.07
CA GLY A 83 -17.50 -3.21 -12.78
C GLY A 83 -17.48 -2.14 -11.69
N LEU A 84 -16.35 -1.92 -10.99
CA LEU A 84 -16.22 -0.83 -10.04
C LEU A 84 -15.49 0.35 -10.69
N PRO A 85 -16.05 1.57 -10.61
CA PRO A 85 -15.37 2.75 -11.13
C PRO A 85 -14.08 3.03 -10.34
N PRO A 86 -13.01 3.48 -11.02
CA PRO A 86 -11.79 3.88 -10.34
C PRO A 86 -12.04 5.10 -9.47
N ARG A 87 -11.30 5.22 -8.37
CA ARG A 87 -11.40 6.39 -7.47
C ARG A 87 -10.70 7.62 -8.04
N GLY A 88 -9.67 7.41 -8.87
CA GLY A 88 -8.99 8.44 -9.63
C GLY A 88 -7.92 9.21 -8.87
N LEU A 89 -7.21 10.05 -9.59
CA LEU A 89 -6.15 10.93 -9.06
C LEU A 89 -6.67 11.96 -8.05
N PRO A 90 -7.86 12.56 -8.20
CA PRO A 90 -8.40 13.47 -7.18
C PRO A 90 -8.55 12.81 -5.81
N PHE A 91 -8.98 11.56 -5.76
CA PHE A 91 -9.03 10.79 -4.51
C PHE A 91 -7.62 10.62 -3.90
N LEU A 92 -6.64 10.22 -4.71
CA LEU A 92 -5.26 10.06 -4.26
C LEU A 92 -4.71 11.38 -3.70
N GLN A 93 -4.96 12.49 -4.39
CA GLN A 93 -4.55 13.82 -3.94
C GLN A 93 -5.17 14.18 -2.58
N ASN A 94 -6.47 13.93 -2.41
CA ASN A 94 -7.16 14.20 -1.15
C ASN A 94 -6.58 13.35 0.00
N VAL A 95 -6.26 12.10 -0.25
CA VAL A 95 -5.59 11.24 0.74
C VAL A 95 -4.23 11.80 1.12
N CYS A 96 -3.40 12.15 0.12
CA CYS A 96 -2.06 12.69 0.36
C CYS A 96 -2.07 14.01 1.14
N GLN A 97 -3.11 14.84 0.94
CA GLN A 97 -3.28 16.08 1.69
C GLN A 97 -3.76 15.86 3.12
N ALA A 98 -4.48 14.78 3.37
CA ALA A 98 -5.08 14.48 4.68
C ALA A 98 -4.12 13.84 5.68
N VAL A 99 -3.02 13.23 5.22
CA VAL A 99 -2.06 12.50 6.05
C VAL A 99 -0.63 12.98 5.81
N GLN A 100 0.25 12.72 6.80
CA GLN A 100 1.67 13.08 6.74
C GLN A 100 2.56 11.90 6.31
N ILE A 101 2.08 10.67 6.48
CA ILE A 101 2.82 9.46 6.12
C ILE A 101 2.81 9.23 4.62
N PRO A 102 3.81 8.47 4.07
CA PRO A 102 3.85 8.16 2.64
C PRO A 102 2.61 7.41 2.17
N VAL A 103 2.11 7.81 1.01
CA VAL A 103 0.96 7.16 0.34
C VAL A 103 1.42 6.65 -1.03
N TYR A 104 1.09 5.41 -1.33
CA TYR A 104 1.34 4.79 -2.63
C TYR A 104 0.03 4.52 -3.35
N GLY A 105 -0.07 4.92 -4.62
CA GLY A 105 -1.22 4.60 -5.44
C GLY A 105 -1.21 3.13 -5.85
N ILE A 106 -2.37 2.47 -5.83
CA ILE A 106 -2.53 1.08 -6.28
C ILE A 106 -3.78 0.94 -7.14
N GLY A 107 -3.78 -0.04 -8.05
CA GLY A 107 -4.90 -0.35 -8.92
C GLY A 107 -4.76 0.23 -10.31
N GLY A 108 -4.56 -0.64 -11.29
CA GLY A 108 -4.37 -0.28 -12.68
C GLY A 108 -3.07 0.45 -12.98
N ILE A 109 -2.12 0.43 -12.07
CA ILE A 109 -0.80 1.05 -12.25
C ILE A 109 0.04 0.19 -13.19
N LYS A 110 0.63 0.82 -14.19
CA LYS A 110 1.56 0.20 -15.15
C LYS A 110 2.98 0.70 -14.92
N ILE A 111 3.94 -0.02 -15.47
CA ILE A 111 5.33 0.44 -15.52
C ILE A 111 5.42 1.48 -16.66
N ASP A 112 4.99 2.69 -16.36
CA ASP A 112 4.87 3.79 -17.31
C ASP A 112 5.26 5.09 -16.62
N GLU A 113 6.23 5.79 -17.19
CA GLU A 113 6.76 7.03 -16.62
C GLU A 113 5.69 8.11 -16.50
N ALA A 114 4.78 8.23 -17.47
CA ALA A 114 3.71 9.21 -17.44
C ALA A 114 2.75 8.97 -16.26
N GLN A 115 2.35 7.72 -16.01
CA GLN A 115 1.54 7.38 -14.85
C GLN A 115 2.26 7.66 -13.53
N LEU A 116 3.55 7.33 -13.43
CA LEU A 116 4.33 7.61 -12.23
C LEU A 116 4.43 9.10 -11.95
N HIS A 117 4.56 9.92 -12.98
CA HIS A 117 4.50 11.39 -12.85
C HIS A 117 3.14 11.87 -12.34
N GLU A 118 2.03 11.33 -12.86
CA GLU A 118 0.69 11.66 -12.38
C GLU A 118 0.51 11.35 -10.89
N LEU A 119 0.97 10.17 -10.45
CA LEU A 119 0.92 9.77 -9.05
C LEU A 119 1.74 10.70 -8.16
N LYS A 120 2.94 11.04 -8.57
CA LYS A 120 3.82 11.97 -7.84
C LYS A 120 3.23 13.38 -7.77
N ASN A 121 2.64 13.86 -8.86
CA ASN A 121 1.99 15.16 -8.91
C ASN A 121 0.76 15.24 -7.99
N ALA A 122 0.09 14.10 -7.76
CA ALA A 122 -0.99 13.98 -6.78
C ALA A 122 -0.50 13.95 -5.33
N GLY A 123 0.81 13.86 -5.10
CA GLY A 123 1.44 13.83 -3.79
C GLY A 123 1.85 12.44 -3.30
N ALA A 124 1.65 11.39 -4.11
CA ALA A 124 2.04 10.04 -3.74
C ALA A 124 3.57 9.85 -3.73
N ALA A 125 4.05 8.99 -2.85
CA ALA A 125 5.45 8.59 -2.80
C ALA A 125 5.84 7.66 -3.97
N GLY A 126 4.86 6.99 -4.57
CA GLY A 126 5.06 6.09 -5.69
C GLY A 126 3.81 5.30 -6.04
N GLY A 127 3.98 4.25 -6.82
CA GLY A 127 2.89 3.37 -7.25
C GLY A 127 3.20 1.90 -7.00
N CYS A 128 2.15 1.11 -6.75
CA CYS A 128 2.22 -0.34 -6.61
C CYS A 128 1.76 -1.00 -7.90
N VAL A 129 2.64 -1.75 -8.53
CA VAL A 129 2.34 -2.51 -9.74
C VAL A 129 2.17 -3.98 -9.36
N MET A 130 1.03 -4.58 -9.68
CA MET A 130 0.76 -5.98 -9.39
C MET A 130 0.70 -6.81 -10.67
N SER A 131 -0.39 -6.73 -11.42
CA SER A 131 -0.59 -7.54 -12.63
C SER A 131 0.47 -7.27 -13.70
N GLY A 132 0.94 -6.03 -13.84
CA GLY A 132 2.00 -5.67 -14.78
C GLY A 132 3.33 -6.38 -14.50
N MET A 133 3.62 -6.69 -13.26
CA MET A 133 4.84 -7.42 -12.86
C MET A 133 4.75 -8.93 -13.09
N MET A 134 3.56 -9.46 -13.30
CA MET A 134 3.36 -10.89 -13.58
C MET A 134 3.66 -11.27 -15.03
N HIS A 135 3.85 -10.28 -15.90
CA HIS A 135 4.09 -10.44 -17.33
C HIS A 135 5.44 -9.86 -17.81
N VAL A 136 6.33 -9.63 -16.87
CA VAL A 136 7.67 -9.11 -17.16
C VAL A 136 8.63 -10.24 -17.52
#